data_3e384520ead02e85a695a4ef8dd22949
#
_entry.id   3e384520ead02e85a695a4ef8dd22949
#
_cell.length_a   1.000
_cell.length_b   1.000
_cell.length_c   1.000
_cell.angle_alpha   90.00
_cell.angle_beta   90.00
_cell.angle_gamma   90.00
#
_symmetry.space_group_name_H-M   'P 1'
#
loop_
_entity.id
_entity.type
_entity.pdbx_description
1 polymer ?
#
loop_
_entity_poly.entity_id
_entity_poly.type
_entity_poly.pdbx_seq_one_letter_code
_entity_poly.pdbx_strand_id
1 'polypeptide(L)'
;MEQSLTNMRYVRTLLERHGFHFSKKLGQNFLINPDVCPRIAEMGNAKPEHGILEIGTGIGTLTAELAKRAEKVTAVEVDARLFPILEETVGQYENHISFIRTF
;
A
#
# COMPACT_ATOMS: atom_id res chain seq x y z
N MET A 1 -2.31 -12.93 -12.89
CA MET A 1 -3.23 -11.79 -12.67
C MET A 1 -3.00 -11.19 -11.30
N GLU A 2 -2.87 -9.89 -11.24
CA GLU A 2 -2.66 -9.20 -9.98
C GLU A 2 -3.90 -9.27 -9.09
N GLN A 3 -3.71 -9.61 -7.82
CA GLN A 3 -4.80 -9.60 -6.85
C GLN A 3 -5.05 -8.17 -6.38
N SER A 4 -6.32 -7.80 -6.30
CA SER A 4 -6.69 -6.45 -5.88
C SER A 4 -6.68 -6.30 -4.37
N LEU A 5 -5.99 -5.26 -3.88
CA LEU A 5 -5.99 -4.90 -2.47
C LEU A 5 -7.31 -4.25 -2.03
N THR A 6 -8.26 -4.09 -2.94
CA THR A 6 -9.61 -3.68 -2.62
C THR A 6 -10.59 -4.85 -2.56
N ASN A 7 -10.11 -6.08 -2.78
CA ASN A 7 -10.92 -7.28 -2.66
C ASN A 7 -10.84 -7.80 -1.23
N MET A 8 -11.96 -7.75 -0.51
CA MET A 8 -12.01 -8.11 0.91
C MET A 8 -11.55 -9.56 1.16
N ARG A 9 -11.94 -10.50 0.30
CA ARG A 9 -11.57 -11.90 0.46
C ARG A 9 -10.06 -12.09 0.37
N TYR A 10 -9.45 -11.46 -0.61
CA TYR A 10 -8.01 -11.52 -0.79
C TYR A 10 -7.27 -10.87 0.38
N VAL A 11 -7.72 -9.68 0.80
CA VAL A 11 -7.10 -8.95 1.91
C VAL A 11 -7.19 -9.77 3.20
N ARG A 12 -8.35 -10.36 3.48
CA ARG A 12 -8.50 -11.21 4.67
C ARG A 12 -7.52 -12.38 4.64
N THR A 13 -7.46 -13.10 3.53
CA THR A 13 -6.55 -14.23 3.38
C THR A 13 -5.10 -13.81 3.54
N LEU A 14 -4.73 -12.70 2.94
CA LEU A 14 -3.39 -12.15 3.03
C LEU A 14 -3.01 -11.86 4.48
N LEU A 15 -3.87 -11.14 5.19
CA LEU A 15 -3.62 -10.78 6.58
C LEU A 15 -3.54 -12.01 7.48
N GLU A 16 -4.43 -12.97 7.31
CA GLU A 16 -4.43 -14.19 8.10
C GLU A 16 -3.17 -15.01 7.87
N ARG A 17 -2.68 -15.11 6.63
CA ARG A 17 -1.43 -15.82 6.33
C ARG A 17 -0.24 -15.22 7.05
N HIS A 18 -0.28 -13.93 7.33
CA HIS A 18 0.81 -13.22 7.99
C HIS A 18 0.55 -12.97 9.47
N GLY A 19 -0.47 -13.61 10.04
CA GLY A 19 -0.73 -13.54 11.48
C GLY A 19 -1.46 -12.30 11.95
N PHE A 20 -2.08 -11.56 11.04
CA PHE A 20 -2.87 -10.38 11.40
C PHE A 20 -4.35 -10.73 11.49
N HIS A 21 -5.04 -10.11 12.48
CA HIS A 21 -6.48 -10.23 12.57
C HIS A 21 -7.16 -9.22 11.66
N PHE A 22 -8.10 -9.71 10.86
CA PHE A 22 -8.95 -8.83 10.08
C PHE A 22 -9.99 -8.19 11.01
N SER A 23 -10.02 -6.86 11.06
CA SER A 23 -10.95 -6.12 11.91
C SER A 23 -11.67 -5.06 11.10
N LYS A 24 -13.01 -5.10 11.14
CA LYS A 24 -13.83 -4.09 10.47
C LYS A 24 -13.67 -2.70 11.10
N LYS A 25 -13.27 -2.64 12.38
CA LYS A 25 -13.13 -1.36 13.09
C LYS A 25 -11.92 -0.56 12.66
N LEU A 26 -10.95 -1.16 12.00
CA LEU A 26 -9.70 -0.50 11.64
C LEU A 26 -9.74 0.15 10.26
N GLY A 27 -10.93 0.52 9.79
CA GLY A 27 -11.05 1.24 8.54
C GLY A 27 -10.91 0.39 7.29
N GLN A 28 -11.19 -0.92 7.38
CA GLN A 28 -11.12 -1.78 6.21
C GLN A 28 -12.03 -1.32 5.08
N ASN A 29 -13.12 -0.63 5.40
CA ASN A 29 -13.96 -0.03 4.35
C ASN A 29 -13.18 0.93 3.48
N PHE A 30 -12.27 1.69 4.09
CA PHE A 30 -11.37 2.58 3.36
C PHE A 30 -10.42 1.78 2.47
N LEU A 31 -9.85 0.70 2.99
CA LEU A 31 -8.88 -0.12 2.26
C LEU A 31 -9.50 -0.83 1.06
N ILE A 32 -10.77 -1.23 1.17
CA ILE A 32 -11.42 -2.00 0.12
C ILE A 32 -12.27 -1.16 -0.85
N ASN A 33 -12.30 0.15 -0.66
CA ASN A 33 -13.00 1.02 -1.61
C ASN A 33 -12.04 1.36 -2.76
N PRO A 34 -12.34 0.90 -3.99
CA PRO A 34 -11.42 1.05 -5.11
C PRO A 34 -11.23 2.49 -5.58
N ASP A 35 -12.10 3.41 -5.17
CA ASP A 35 -12.03 4.80 -5.61
C ASP A 35 -11.16 5.69 -4.72
N VAL A 36 -10.86 5.25 -3.49
CA VAL A 36 -10.21 6.10 -2.50
C VAL A 36 -8.74 6.35 -2.83
N CYS A 37 -7.98 5.29 -3.06
CA CYS A 37 -6.54 5.43 -3.30
C CYS A 37 -6.23 6.18 -4.60
N PRO A 38 -6.92 5.92 -5.71
CA PRO A 38 -6.73 6.74 -6.91
C PRO A 38 -6.98 8.23 -6.68
N ARG A 39 -8.02 8.56 -5.89
CA ARG A 39 -8.32 9.97 -5.58
C ARG A 39 -7.25 10.59 -4.70
N ILE A 40 -6.75 9.87 -3.72
CA ILE A 40 -5.68 10.38 -2.88
C ILE A 40 -4.42 10.61 -3.70
N ALA A 41 -4.06 9.67 -4.57
CA ALA A 41 -2.90 9.82 -5.43
C ALA A 41 -3.02 11.03 -6.35
N GLU A 42 -4.20 11.25 -6.89
CA GLU A 42 -4.46 12.41 -7.74
C GLU A 42 -4.36 13.71 -6.96
N MET A 43 -4.95 13.77 -5.77
CA MET A 43 -4.88 14.93 -4.89
C MET A 43 -3.45 15.22 -4.43
N GLY A 44 -2.64 14.18 -4.26
CA GLY A 44 -1.22 14.30 -3.93
C GLY A 44 -0.33 14.62 -5.12
N ASN A 45 -0.91 14.76 -6.29
CA ASN A 45 -0.18 15.10 -7.52
C ASN A 45 0.86 14.03 -7.90
N ALA A 46 0.49 12.77 -7.75
CA ALA A 46 1.37 11.66 -8.10
C ALA A 46 1.51 11.55 -9.62
N LYS A 47 2.67 11.92 -10.12
CA LYS A 47 3.01 11.93 -11.54
C LYS A 47 4.43 11.42 -11.72
N PRO A 48 4.81 10.96 -12.94
CA PRO A 48 6.15 10.42 -13.15
C PRO A 48 7.28 11.35 -12.73
N GLU A 49 7.12 12.66 -12.93
CA GLU A 49 8.17 13.64 -12.62
C GLU A 49 8.21 14.07 -11.16
N HIS A 50 7.26 13.63 -10.33
CA HIS A 50 7.21 14.01 -8.93
C HIS A 50 7.71 12.89 -8.02
N GLY A 51 8.50 13.24 -7.01
CA GLY A 51 8.79 12.35 -5.90
C GLY A 51 7.65 12.42 -4.89
N ILE A 52 7.20 11.26 -4.41
CA ILE A 52 6.08 11.17 -3.47
C ILE A 52 6.58 10.60 -2.16
N LEU A 53 6.15 11.20 -1.06
CA LEU A 53 6.41 10.69 0.29
C LEU A 53 5.11 10.17 0.88
N GLU A 54 5.12 8.91 1.29
CA GLU A 54 4.00 8.29 1.99
C GLU A 54 4.41 7.94 3.41
N ILE A 55 3.60 8.33 4.39
CA ILE A 55 3.83 8.02 5.79
C ILE A 55 2.80 6.98 6.23
N GLY A 56 3.28 5.79 6.60
CA GLY A 56 2.40 4.70 7.00
C GLY A 56 1.80 3.97 5.81
N THR A 57 2.42 2.85 5.43
CA THR A 57 2.00 2.12 4.23
C THR A 57 0.82 1.18 4.47
N GLY A 58 0.66 0.72 5.72
CA GLY A 58 -0.25 -0.38 5.97
C GLY A 58 0.10 -1.58 5.09
N ILE A 59 -0.89 -2.15 4.44
CA ILE A 59 -0.68 -3.30 3.56
C ILE A 59 -0.31 -2.91 2.14
N GLY A 60 -0.10 -1.62 1.86
CA GLY A 60 0.42 -1.17 0.58
C GLY A 60 -0.61 -0.73 -0.45
N THR A 61 -1.87 -0.58 -0.06
CA THR A 61 -2.93 -0.24 -1.02
C THR A 61 -2.67 1.10 -1.72
N LEU A 62 -2.42 2.15 -0.93
CA LEU A 62 -2.08 3.45 -1.50
C LEU A 62 -0.69 3.43 -2.11
N THR A 63 0.26 2.73 -1.47
CA THR A 63 1.63 2.62 -1.98
C THR A 63 1.65 2.11 -3.41
N ALA A 64 0.88 1.05 -3.69
CA ALA A 64 0.77 0.50 -5.04
C ALA A 64 0.24 1.52 -6.04
N GLU A 65 -0.80 2.28 -5.66
CA GLU A 65 -1.37 3.29 -6.54
C GLU A 65 -0.38 4.41 -6.82
N LEU A 66 0.35 4.84 -5.79
CA LEU A 66 1.39 5.87 -5.95
C LEU A 66 2.50 5.39 -6.88
N ALA A 67 2.94 4.15 -6.72
CA ALA A 67 4.01 3.58 -7.53
C ALA A 67 3.62 3.41 -9.00
N LYS A 68 2.34 3.22 -9.27
CA LYS A 68 1.84 3.17 -10.65
C LYS A 68 1.92 4.52 -11.34
N ARG A 69 1.87 5.61 -10.60
CA ARG A 69 1.75 6.97 -11.13
C ARG A 69 3.06 7.76 -11.08
N ALA A 70 3.85 7.56 -10.02
CA ALA A 70 5.09 8.30 -9.81
C ALA A 70 6.27 7.39 -10.03
N GLU A 71 7.36 7.94 -10.55
CA GLU A 71 8.57 7.16 -10.75
C GLU A 71 9.27 6.84 -9.43
N LYS A 72 9.16 7.72 -8.44
CA LYS A 72 9.79 7.53 -7.14
C LYS A 72 8.83 7.76 -6.00
N VAL A 73 8.65 6.75 -5.18
CA VAL A 73 7.87 6.82 -3.94
C VAL A 73 8.79 6.48 -2.78
N THR A 74 8.85 7.37 -1.79
CA THR A 74 9.52 7.08 -0.53
C THR A 74 8.44 6.78 0.49
N ALA A 75 8.43 5.56 1.00
CA ALA A 75 7.39 5.08 1.90
C ALA A 75 7.98 4.81 3.28
N VAL A 76 7.42 5.44 4.31
CA VAL A 76 7.85 5.27 5.68
C VAL A 76 6.91 4.30 6.39
N GLU A 77 7.45 3.19 6.89
CA GLU A 77 6.69 2.22 7.66
C GLU A 77 7.58 1.66 8.75
N VAL A 78 7.13 1.77 9.99
CA VAL A 78 7.93 1.35 11.14
C VAL A 78 7.49 0.01 11.74
N ASP A 79 6.36 -0.52 11.33
CA ASP A 79 5.90 -1.83 11.79
C ASP A 79 6.56 -2.93 10.95
N ALA A 80 7.59 -3.56 11.55
CA ALA A 80 8.36 -4.59 10.86
C ALA A 80 7.50 -5.77 10.38
N ARG A 81 6.37 -6.02 11.03
CA ARG A 81 5.49 -7.13 10.66
C ARG A 81 4.82 -6.92 9.29
N LEU A 82 4.77 -5.67 8.83
CA LEU A 82 4.14 -5.35 7.54
C LEU A 82 5.05 -5.64 6.35
N PHE A 83 6.35 -5.71 6.54
CA PHE A 83 7.25 -5.86 5.39
C PHE A 83 7.09 -7.18 4.62
N PRO A 84 6.86 -8.33 5.25
CA PRO A 84 6.52 -9.53 4.48
C PRO A 84 5.25 -9.38 3.65
N ILE A 85 4.26 -8.64 4.18
CA ILE A 85 3.04 -8.36 3.43
C ILE A 85 3.33 -7.42 2.26
N LEU A 86 4.10 -6.35 2.50
CA LEU A 86 4.44 -5.39 1.47
C LEU A 86 5.25 -6.02 0.33
N GLU A 87 6.09 -7.00 0.64
CA GLU A 87 6.82 -7.73 -0.38
C GLU A 87 5.87 -8.42 -1.35
N GLU A 88 4.75 -8.98 -0.85
CA GLU A 88 3.74 -9.59 -1.71
C GLU A 88 2.91 -8.55 -2.46
N THR A 89 2.53 -7.46 -1.80
CA THR A 89 1.56 -6.52 -2.35
C THR A 89 2.18 -5.52 -3.31
N VAL A 90 3.40 -5.05 -3.04
CA VAL A 90 4.04 -4.01 -3.84
C VAL A 90 5.44 -4.38 -4.32
N GLY A 91 5.87 -5.63 -4.14
CA GLY A 91 7.19 -6.07 -4.59
C GLY A 91 7.42 -5.88 -6.08
N GLN A 92 6.36 -5.99 -6.88
CA GLN A 92 6.46 -5.76 -8.32
C GLN A 92 6.85 -4.32 -8.68
N TYR A 93 6.69 -3.39 -7.75
CA TYR A 93 7.05 -1.98 -7.93
C TYR A 93 8.36 -1.61 -7.23
N GLU A 94 9.20 -2.59 -6.90
CA GLU A 94 10.40 -2.35 -6.09
C GLU A 94 11.35 -1.31 -6.67
N ASN A 95 11.36 -1.16 -8.00
CA ASN A 95 12.21 -0.16 -8.65
C ASN A 95 11.71 1.26 -8.48
N HIS A 96 10.48 1.42 -8.02
CA HIS A 96 9.84 2.73 -7.83
C HIS A 96 9.72 3.12 -6.36
N ILE A 97 9.94 2.18 -5.43
CA ILE A 97 9.67 2.40 -4.02
C ILE A 97 10.93 2.25 -3.20
N SER A 98 11.22 3.27 -2.38
CA SER A 98 12.26 3.19 -1.36
C SER A 98 11.58 3.20 0.01
N PHE A 99 11.86 2.18 0.82
CA PHE A 99 11.26 2.08 2.15
C PHE A 99 12.18 2.64 3.21
N ILE A 100 11.61 3.47 4.09
CA ILE A 100 12.26 3.90 5.33
C ILE A 100 11.58 3.12 6.45
N ARG A 101 12.33 2.27 7.14
CA ARG A 101 11.81 1.32 8.11
C ARG A 101 11.88 1.79 9.56
N THR A 102 12.52 2.91 9.80
CA THR A 102 12.69 3.46 11.14
C THR A 102 12.82 4.98 11.06
N PHE A 103 12.46 5.64 12.12
CA PHE A 103 12.66 7.07 12.24
C PHE A 103 14.01 7.40 12.84
#